data_cbeb212ccb949c839dcd5142a1200044
#
_entry.id   cbeb212ccb949c839dcd5142a1200044
#
_cell.length_a   1.000
_cell.length_b   1.000
_cell.length_c   1.000
_cell.angle_alpha   90.00
_cell.angle_beta   90.00
_cell.angle_gamma   90.00
#
_symmetry.space_group_name_H-M   'P 1'
#
loop_
_entity.id
_entity.type
_entity.pdbx_description
1 polymer ?
#
loop_
_entity_poly.entity_id
_entity_poly.type
_entity_poly.pdbx_seq_one_letter_code
_entity_poly.pdbx_strand_id
1 'polypeptide(L)'
;MSVTRRTVLRGAVAAGALTSGALASGTIRATPAHAEPGRRVAVLGGGPAGLTAAHELAERGFDVTVYERRALGGKARSIPVPGSGRDGRPELPGEHGFRFFPGFYRHIPDTMRRIPFAGNSNGVWDNLVAAPEARFSRRDADDTLIPMGKAGGIWATPDDFRETVGSAIATTTKMPQNDALFFANRLLVFNSSCDARRYGQWDKISWKEYVGAGRRSNEFRMLLSRTLTTLLVAAKDDLASTRTIGNMGEQFLGNPLEVGNDGALDRLLNGSTNEAWITPWTDRLRELGVKFVSAEVRGLELSDRRISGARIVEASGAARTVEADYFVSAVPVEVARTLWTPEILGLRPELAGMNQLHVDWMSGIQFYLRSPSAIARGHAAYVDSPWSLTSISQNQFWNRTPLSGFGDGTVQDCLSVDISDWHTPGILYGKPAVECTHDEIAREVWAQLKAHLNDKHDLLEDQDLHSWFLDTGIAWDAATKRNTNADPLLINTAGSWALRPDSHSAELENLFLAGDYVRTGVDLATMEGASEAARTAVNKILDVSGSTAPHCKVYPLYRAVELEPFRQMDIARYAAGQPNLFDAPL
;
A
#
# COMPACT_ATOMS: atom_id res chain seq x y z
N MET A 1 6.86 -46.38 -32.32
CA MET A 1 6.22 -47.42 -31.49
C MET A 1 5.44 -46.72 -30.40
N SER A 2 4.13 -46.80 -30.47
CA SER A 2 3.14 -46.22 -29.57
C SER A 2 2.93 -47.13 -28.37
N VAL A 3 2.84 -46.58 -27.15
CA VAL A 3 2.18 -47.28 -26.04
C VAL A 3 1.36 -46.29 -25.22
N THR A 4 0.07 -46.41 -25.42
CA THR A 4 -1.02 -45.82 -24.62
C THR A 4 -1.21 -46.70 -23.36
N ARG A 5 -1.47 -46.08 -22.18
CA ARG A 5 -2.11 -46.78 -21.06
C ARG A 5 -3.21 -45.93 -20.42
N ARG A 6 -4.44 -46.29 -20.79
CA ARG A 6 -5.64 -46.10 -19.96
C ARG A 6 -5.71 -47.30 -18.98
N THR A 7 -6.08 -47.04 -17.73
CA THR A 7 -6.67 -48.08 -16.87
C THR A 7 -7.83 -47.49 -16.07
N VAL A 8 -8.96 -48.13 -16.29
CA VAL A 8 -10.28 -47.92 -15.71
C VAL A 8 -10.35 -48.62 -14.36
N LEU A 9 -11.04 -48.05 -13.40
CA LEU A 9 -11.64 -48.79 -12.29
C LEU A 9 -13.10 -48.38 -12.11
N ARG A 10 -13.99 -49.31 -12.37
CA ARG A 10 -15.45 -49.30 -12.12
C ARG A 10 -15.77 -50.05 -10.82
N GLY A 11 -16.84 -49.62 -10.17
CA GLY A 11 -17.69 -50.39 -9.22
C GLY A 11 -17.97 -49.54 -7.98
N ALA A 12 -19.17 -49.36 -7.47
CA ALA A 12 -20.41 -50.11 -7.59
C ALA A 12 -21.63 -49.20 -7.40
N VAL A 13 -22.72 -49.57 -8.02
CA VAL A 13 -24.05 -48.95 -7.91
C VAL A 13 -24.77 -49.57 -6.71
N ALA A 14 -25.44 -48.73 -5.90
CA ALA A 14 -26.58 -49.16 -5.08
C ALA A 14 -27.69 -48.13 -5.24
N ALA A 15 -28.83 -48.56 -5.71
CA ALA A 15 -30.05 -47.81 -5.93
C ALA A 15 -30.80 -47.61 -4.61
N GLY A 16 -31.42 -46.45 -4.44
CA GLY A 16 -32.35 -46.15 -3.35
C GLY A 16 -33.21 -44.93 -3.70
N ALA A 17 -34.44 -45.24 -4.04
CA ALA A 17 -35.70 -44.51 -4.11
C ALA A 17 -35.72 -42.97 -4.06
N LEU A 18 -36.34 -42.42 -5.09
CA LEU A 18 -36.90 -41.05 -5.22
C LEU A 18 -37.97 -40.76 -4.17
N THR A 19 -37.81 -39.68 -3.41
CA THR A 19 -38.91 -38.90 -2.89
C THR A 19 -38.65 -37.44 -3.23
N SER A 20 -39.57 -36.88 -4.00
CA SER A 20 -39.63 -35.48 -4.38
C SER A 20 -39.96 -34.61 -3.16
N GLY A 21 -38.96 -33.87 -2.68
CA GLY A 21 -39.10 -32.79 -1.67
C GLY A 21 -38.70 -31.46 -2.29
N ALA A 22 -39.65 -30.49 -2.26
CA ALA A 22 -39.48 -29.15 -2.74
C ALA A 22 -38.28 -28.48 -2.05
N LEU A 23 -37.29 -28.02 -2.84
CA LEU A 23 -36.17 -27.17 -2.37
C LEU A 23 -36.72 -25.76 -2.09
N ALA A 24 -37.09 -25.49 -0.84
CA ALA A 24 -37.20 -24.13 -0.34
C ALA A 24 -35.77 -23.55 -0.28
N SER A 25 -35.50 -22.54 -1.08
CA SER A 25 -34.32 -21.70 -1.01
C SER A 25 -34.36 -20.89 0.31
N GLY A 26 -33.90 -21.52 1.38
CA GLY A 26 -33.65 -20.86 2.65
C GLY A 26 -32.36 -20.09 2.53
N THR A 27 -32.45 -18.76 2.46
CA THR A 27 -31.33 -17.87 2.78
C THR A 27 -30.90 -18.19 4.22
N ILE A 28 -29.75 -18.80 4.37
CA ILE A 28 -29.11 -18.94 5.67
C ILE A 28 -28.71 -17.52 6.09
N ARG A 29 -29.61 -16.84 6.83
CA ARG A 29 -29.22 -15.69 7.63
C ARG A 29 -28.30 -16.23 8.72
N ALA A 30 -26.99 -15.93 8.60
CA ALA A 30 -26.09 -16.10 9.71
C ALA A 30 -26.61 -15.25 10.86
N THR A 31 -27.14 -15.90 11.89
CA THR A 31 -27.45 -15.25 13.18
C THR A 31 -26.14 -14.73 13.73
N PRO A 32 -26.04 -13.45 14.15
CA PRO A 32 -24.84 -12.98 14.83
C PRO A 32 -24.63 -13.86 16.07
N ALA A 33 -23.50 -14.55 16.12
CA ALA A 33 -23.09 -15.27 17.31
C ALA A 33 -23.00 -14.24 18.44
N HIS A 34 -23.78 -14.42 19.51
CA HIS A 34 -23.66 -13.60 20.69
C HIS A 34 -22.22 -13.77 21.21
N ALA A 35 -21.47 -12.64 21.30
CA ALA A 35 -20.14 -12.64 21.87
C ALA A 35 -20.18 -13.24 23.28
N GLU A 36 -19.38 -14.26 23.54
CA GLU A 36 -19.17 -14.76 24.89
C GLU A 36 -18.57 -13.65 25.76
N PRO A 37 -18.90 -13.59 27.07
CA PRO A 37 -18.27 -12.64 28.00
C PRO A 37 -16.74 -12.76 27.91
N GLY A 38 -16.02 -11.63 27.74
CA GLY A 38 -14.56 -11.60 27.63
C GLY A 38 -14.01 -11.50 26.21
N ARG A 39 -14.81 -11.03 25.23
CA ARG A 39 -14.37 -10.86 23.83
C ARG A 39 -14.57 -9.44 23.28
N ARG A 40 -14.52 -8.42 24.13
CA ARG A 40 -14.60 -7.01 23.72
C ARG A 40 -13.24 -6.54 23.21
N VAL A 41 -13.20 -5.96 22.01
CA VAL A 41 -11.97 -5.43 21.41
C VAL A 41 -12.13 -3.94 21.13
N ALA A 42 -11.21 -3.13 21.67
CA ALA A 42 -11.05 -1.73 21.30
C ALA A 42 -10.00 -1.60 20.19
N VAL A 43 -10.42 -1.21 19.00
CA VAL A 43 -9.53 -0.92 17.86
C VAL A 43 -9.29 0.58 17.82
N LEU A 44 -8.04 0.99 17.99
CA LEU A 44 -7.60 2.38 18.09
C LEU A 44 -7.06 2.82 16.73
N GLY A 45 -7.88 3.55 15.96
CA GLY A 45 -7.63 3.96 14.58
C GLY A 45 -8.54 3.26 13.58
N GLY A 46 -9.11 4.00 12.64
CA GLY A 46 -10.08 3.56 11.63
C GLY A 46 -9.54 3.57 10.19
N GLY A 47 -8.20 3.48 10.01
CA GLY A 47 -7.56 3.27 8.71
C GLY A 47 -7.62 1.81 8.24
N PRO A 48 -6.97 1.44 7.11
CA PRO A 48 -6.99 0.08 6.56
C PRO A 48 -6.61 -1.00 7.58
N ALA A 49 -5.64 -0.75 8.46
CA ALA A 49 -5.27 -1.67 9.54
C ALA A 49 -6.43 -1.90 10.51
N GLY A 50 -7.04 -0.82 11.02
CA GLY A 50 -8.14 -0.91 11.98
C GLY A 50 -9.40 -1.52 11.39
N LEU A 51 -9.77 -1.15 10.16
CA LEU A 51 -10.90 -1.73 9.45
C LEU A 51 -10.67 -3.22 9.14
N THR A 52 -9.45 -3.62 8.78
CA THR A 52 -9.10 -5.05 8.60
C THR A 52 -9.22 -5.81 9.92
N ALA A 53 -8.63 -5.29 11.01
CA ALA A 53 -8.73 -5.92 12.32
C ALA A 53 -10.20 -6.07 12.76
N ALA A 54 -11.00 -5.01 12.59
CA ALA A 54 -12.41 -5.03 12.92
C ALA A 54 -13.20 -6.06 12.09
N HIS A 55 -12.91 -6.15 10.77
CA HIS A 55 -13.56 -7.11 9.89
C HIS A 55 -13.25 -8.56 10.32
N GLU A 56 -11.97 -8.87 10.46
CA GLU A 56 -11.53 -10.22 10.82
C GLU A 56 -12.03 -10.65 12.21
N LEU A 57 -12.04 -9.73 13.18
CA LEU A 57 -12.55 -10.01 14.53
C LEU A 57 -14.07 -10.18 14.57
N ALA A 58 -14.82 -9.30 13.90
CA ALA A 58 -16.28 -9.36 13.87
C ALA A 58 -16.79 -10.66 13.22
N GLU A 59 -16.18 -11.08 12.10
CA GLU A 59 -16.50 -12.37 11.46
C GLU A 59 -16.21 -13.59 12.37
N ARG A 60 -15.38 -13.40 13.40
CA ARG A 60 -15.01 -14.43 14.39
C ARG A 60 -15.71 -14.29 15.73
N GLY A 61 -16.76 -13.45 15.78
CA GLY A 61 -17.66 -13.32 16.93
C GLY A 61 -17.16 -12.45 18.06
N PHE A 62 -16.20 -11.56 17.82
CA PHE A 62 -15.79 -10.55 18.81
C PHE A 62 -16.70 -9.32 18.77
N ASP A 63 -16.93 -8.68 19.93
CA ASP A 63 -17.60 -7.39 20.04
C ASP A 63 -16.57 -6.27 19.84
N VAL A 64 -16.59 -5.65 18.67
CA VAL A 64 -15.56 -4.70 18.22
C VAL A 64 -16.09 -3.29 18.26
N THR A 65 -15.30 -2.38 18.85
CA THR A 65 -15.51 -0.93 18.76
C THR A 65 -14.26 -0.27 18.17
N VAL A 66 -14.43 0.47 17.08
CA VAL A 66 -13.36 1.24 16.43
C VAL A 66 -13.45 2.71 16.86
N TYR A 67 -12.34 3.27 17.30
CA TYR A 67 -12.19 4.67 17.72
C TYR A 67 -11.36 5.41 16.68
N GLU A 68 -11.98 6.39 15.98
CA GLU A 68 -11.31 7.16 14.94
C GLU A 68 -11.55 8.67 15.14
N ARG A 69 -10.48 9.45 15.11
CA ARG A 69 -10.53 10.91 15.38
C ARG A 69 -11.11 11.74 14.25
N ARG A 70 -10.97 11.30 13.00
CA ARG A 70 -11.39 12.03 11.79
C ARG A 70 -12.49 11.26 11.06
N ALA A 71 -12.14 10.67 9.94
CA ALA A 71 -13.05 9.89 9.11
C ALA A 71 -12.47 8.50 8.86
N LEU A 72 -13.35 7.52 8.76
CA LEU A 72 -13.00 6.13 8.48
C LEU A 72 -12.27 6.02 7.13
N GLY A 73 -11.33 5.09 7.03
CA GLY A 73 -10.44 4.92 5.89
C GLY A 73 -9.04 5.52 6.10
N GLY A 74 -8.86 6.39 7.13
CA GLY A 74 -7.54 6.96 7.46
C GLY A 74 -6.91 7.69 6.26
N LYS A 75 -5.64 7.43 5.97
CA LYS A 75 -4.92 8.00 4.81
C LYS A 75 -5.41 7.42 3.46
N ALA A 76 -6.26 6.38 3.47
CA ALA A 76 -6.79 5.77 2.25
C ALA A 76 -8.18 6.28 1.84
N ARG A 77 -8.77 7.24 2.54
CA ARG A 77 -10.11 7.77 2.23
C ARG A 77 -10.10 8.83 1.13
N SER A 78 -11.25 9.07 0.51
CA SER A 78 -11.53 10.30 -0.21
C SER A 78 -11.84 11.44 0.76
N ILE A 79 -11.54 12.67 0.35
CA ILE A 79 -11.79 13.89 1.11
C ILE A 79 -12.67 14.80 0.26
N PRO A 80 -13.93 15.06 0.64
CA PRO A 80 -14.78 15.99 -0.11
C PRO A 80 -14.12 17.38 -0.21
N VAL A 81 -14.11 17.97 -1.41
CA VAL A 81 -13.54 19.30 -1.65
C VAL A 81 -14.53 20.37 -1.17
N PRO A 82 -14.23 21.10 -0.08
CA PRO A 82 -15.20 21.95 0.56
C PRO A 82 -15.74 23.05 -0.38
N GLY A 83 -17.06 23.19 -0.43
CA GLY A 83 -17.74 24.22 -1.20
C GLY A 83 -17.71 24.03 -2.72
N SER A 84 -17.31 22.86 -3.22
CA SER A 84 -17.34 22.57 -4.65
C SER A 84 -18.71 22.11 -5.16
N GLY A 85 -19.57 21.54 -4.29
CA GLY A 85 -20.91 21.05 -4.66
C GLY A 85 -21.85 22.17 -5.09
N ARG A 86 -22.64 21.94 -6.16
CA ARG A 86 -23.64 22.88 -6.71
C ARG A 86 -24.90 22.14 -7.15
N ASP A 87 -26.02 22.81 -7.10
CA ASP A 87 -27.30 22.31 -7.63
C ASP A 87 -27.70 20.91 -7.09
N GLY A 88 -27.43 20.67 -5.80
CA GLY A 88 -27.71 19.39 -5.14
C GLY A 88 -26.73 18.25 -5.46
N ARG A 89 -25.68 18.50 -6.25
CA ARG A 89 -24.59 17.54 -6.47
C ARG A 89 -23.65 17.52 -5.29
N PRO A 90 -23.08 16.34 -4.94
CA PRO A 90 -22.05 16.22 -3.92
C PRO A 90 -20.79 17.00 -4.31
N GLU A 91 -19.97 17.27 -3.30
CA GLU A 91 -18.65 17.89 -3.48
C GLU A 91 -17.73 17.00 -4.31
N LEU A 92 -16.80 17.61 -5.06
CA LEU A 92 -15.78 16.89 -5.82
C LEU A 92 -14.98 16.00 -4.88
N PRO A 93 -14.64 14.76 -5.28
CA PRO A 93 -13.85 13.85 -4.47
C PRO A 93 -12.36 14.23 -4.57
N GLY A 94 -11.79 14.80 -3.50
CA GLY A 94 -10.36 14.93 -3.27
C GLY A 94 -9.80 13.68 -2.58
N GLU A 95 -8.50 13.50 -2.60
CA GLU A 95 -7.84 12.35 -1.98
C GLU A 95 -6.50 12.75 -1.35
N HIS A 96 -6.06 12.00 -0.35
CA HIS A 96 -4.71 12.13 0.23
C HIS A 96 -3.61 11.83 -0.81
N GLY A 97 -3.90 10.96 -1.77
CA GLY A 97 -3.12 10.53 -2.90
C GLY A 97 -3.92 9.49 -3.68
N PHE A 98 -3.57 9.15 -4.90
CA PHE A 98 -4.30 8.15 -5.66
C PHE A 98 -4.13 6.73 -5.07
N ARG A 99 -5.09 5.83 -5.38
CA ARG A 99 -5.04 4.44 -4.92
C ARG A 99 -4.45 3.54 -5.98
N PHE A 100 -3.44 2.77 -5.57
CA PHE A 100 -2.74 1.81 -6.40
C PHE A 100 -2.82 0.43 -5.75
N PHE A 101 -3.24 -0.57 -6.52
CA PHE A 101 -3.39 -1.94 -6.05
C PHE A 101 -2.56 -2.88 -6.94
N PRO A 102 -1.24 -2.98 -6.72
CA PRO A 102 -0.37 -3.90 -7.45
C PRO A 102 -0.89 -5.33 -7.41
N GLY A 103 -0.57 -6.11 -8.43
CA GLY A 103 -1.03 -7.50 -8.53
C GLY A 103 -0.64 -8.37 -7.35
N PHE A 104 0.47 -8.09 -6.68
CA PHE A 104 0.91 -8.82 -5.50
C PHE A 104 0.15 -8.50 -4.21
N TYR A 105 -0.73 -7.49 -4.20
CA TYR A 105 -1.65 -7.28 -3.08
C TYR A 105 -2.65 -8.41 -3.02
N ARG A 106 -2.74 -9.08 -1.86
CA ARG A 106 -3.58 -10.26 -1.63
C ARG A 106 -4.47 -10.14 -0.41
N HIS A 107 -4.02 -9.46 0.65
CA HIS A 107 -4.78 -9.28 1.90
C HIS A 107 -5.96 -8.33 1.69
N ILE A 108 -5.73 -7.16 1.10
CA ILE A 108 -6.79 -6.20 0.77
C ILE A 108 -7.78 -6.78 -0.25
N PRO A 109 -7.36 -7.36 -1.38
CA PRO A 109 -8.26 -8.03 -2.32
C PRO A 109 -9.09 -9.16 -1.72
N ASP A 110 -8.52 -9.97 -0.82
CA ASP A 110 -9.27 -10.99 -0.10
C ASP A 110 -10.37 -10.38 0.80
N THR A 111 -10.09 -9.28 1.48
CA THR A 111 -11.09 -8.55 2.25
C THR A 111 -12.15 -7.93 1.33
N MET A 112 -11.76 -7.31 0.21
CA MET A 112 -12.68 -6.70 -0.76
C MET A 112 -13.71 -7.69 -1.30
N ARG A 113 -13.34 -8.96 -1.50
CA ARG A 113 -14.28 -10.01 -1.96
C ARG A 113 -15.38 -10.32 -0.95
N ARG A 114 -15.15 -10.03 0.33
CA ARG A 114 -16.11 -10.28 1.42
C ARG A 114 -17.00 -9.06 1.73
N ILE A 115 -16.79 -7.95 1.04
CA ILE A 115 -17.58 -6.73 1.18
C ILE A 115 -18.62 -6.71 0.06
N PRO A 116 -19.92 -6.90 0.34
CA PRO A 116 -20.96 -6.85 -0.66
C PRO A 116 -21.01 -5.51 -1.40
N PHE A 117 -21.24 -5.54 -2.70
CA PHE A 117 -21.41 -4.34 -3.51
C PHE A 117 -22.48 -4.58 -4.60
N ALA A 118 -23.43 -3.67 -4.71
CA ALA A 118 -24.54 -3.83 -5.65
C ALA A 118 -24.08 -3.97 -7.10
N GLY A 119 -24.52 -5.03 -7.77
CA GLY A 119 -24.19 -5.33 -9.16
C GLY A 119 -22.84 -6.02 -9.37
N ASN A 120 -22.08 -6.33 -8.30
CA ASN A 120 -20.83 -7.08 -8.37
C ASN A 120 -21.03 -8.54 -7.94
N SER A 121 -20.30 -9.46 -8.58
CA SER A 121 -20.31 -10.88 -8.23
C SER A 121 -19.31 -11.22 -7.12
N ASN A 122 -18.19 -10.49 -7.06
CA ASN A 122 -17.11 -10.69 -6.11
C ASN A 122 -16.97 -9.49 -5.14
N GLY A 123 -18.09 -8.85 -4.80
CA GLY A 123 -18.11 -7.71 -3.88
C GLY A 123 -17.31 -6.52 -4.40
N VAL A 124 -16.71 -5.77 -3.48
CA VAL A 124 -15.89 -4.57 -3.79
C VAL A 124 -14.69 -4.90 -4.68
N TRP A 125 -14.20 -6.14 -4.70
CA TRP A 125 -13.08 -6.55 -5.55
C TRP A 125 -13.34 -6.27 -7.05
N ASP A 126 -14.57 -6.40 -7.52
CA ASP A 126 -14.93 -6.11 -8.92
C ASP A 126 -14.88 -4.60 -9.24
N ASN A 127 -14.65 -3.75 -8.24
CA ASN A 127 -14.39 -2.32 -8.46
C ASN A 127 -12.90 -2.05 -8.80
N LEU A 128 -12.03 -3.07 -8.74
CA LEU A 128 -10.65 -2.97 -9.18
C LEU A 128 -10.57 -3.20 -10.69
N VAL A 129 -10.12 -2.21 -11.43
CA VAL A 129 -9.95 -2.25 -12.89
C VAL A 129 -8.48 -2.22 -13.25
N ALA A 130 -8.10 -2.96 -14.29
CA ALA A 130 -6.72 -3.01 -14.76
C ALA A 130 -6.31 -1.69 -15.41
N ALA A 131 -5.09 -1.23 -15.10
CA ALA A 131 -4.39 -0.18 -15.82
C ALA A 131 -3.47 -0.85 -16.84
N PRO A 132 -3.71 -0.68 -18.16
CA PRO A 132 -3.01 -1.46 -19.19
C PRO A 132 -1.60 -1.01 -19.48
N GLU A 133 -1.20 0.20 -19.05
CA GLU A 133 0.14 0.74 -19.31
C GLU A 133 0.61 1.67 -18.19
N ALA A 134 1.93 1.90 -18.12
CA ALA A 134 2.55 2.96 -17.35
C ALA A 134 3.43 3.82 -18.26
N ARG A 135 3.39 5.14 -18.08
CA ARG A 135 4.22 6.11 -18.80
C ARG A 135 5.32 6.65 -17.88
N PHE A 136 6.55 6.61 -18.37
CA PHE A 136 7.69 7.26 -17.74
C PHE A 136 8.07 8.45 -18.61
N SER A 137 7.60 9.62 -18.21
CA SER A 137 7.79 10.86 -18.98
C SER A 137 9.10 11.52 -18.60
N ARG A 138 9.81 12.03 -19.60
CA ARG A 138 11.12 12.67 -19.47
C ARG A 138 11.09 14.06 -20.11
N ARG A 139 11.60 15.05 -19.39
CA ARG A 139 11.82 16.36 -20.00
C ARG A 139 13.01 16.29 -20.95
N ASP A 140 12.84 16.83 -22.16
CA ASP A 140 13.87 16.88 -23.19
C ASP A 140 14.41 15.50 -23.65
N ALA A 141 13.68 14.42 -23.40
CA ALA A 141 14.02 13.05 -23.82
C ALA A 141 12.76 12.28 -24.23
N ASP A 142 12.95 11.08 -24.83
CA ASP A 142 11.82 10.23 -25.20
C ASP A 142 11.16 9.61 -23.96
N ASP A 143 9.84 9.59 -23.99
CA ASP A 143 9.06 8.88 -22.99
C ASP A 143 9.18 7.36 -23.17
N THR A 144 9.06 6.66 -22.07
CA THR A 144 8.99 5.20 -22.05
C THR A 144 7.57 4.76 -21.70
N LEU A 145 6.92 4.00 -22.59
CA LEU A 145 5.64 3.36 -22.32
C LEU A 145 5.89 1.89 -21.99
N ILE A 146 5.40 1.45 -20.83
CA ILE A 146 5.52 0.06 -20.37
C ILE A 146 4.13 -0.55 -20.39
N PRO A 147 3.86 -1.56 -21.24
CA PRO A 147 2.62 -2.30 -21.19
C PRO A 147 2.56 -3.12 -19.90
N MET A 148 1.47 -2.96 -19.14
CA MET A 148 1.21 -3.66 -17.89
C MET A 148 0.43 -4.96 -18.16
N GLY A 149 0.96 -5.78 -19.08
CA GLY A 149 0.40 -7.06 -19.48
C GLY A 149 1.30 -8.24 -19.12
N LYS A 150 0.82 -9.45 -19.44
CA LYS A 150 1.61 -10.68 -19.26
C LYS A 150 2.87 -10.63 -20.13
N ALA A 151 4.01 -10.88 -19.52
CA ALA A 151 5.22 -11.23 -20.26
C ALA A 151 5.32 -12.76 -20.33
N GLY A 152 5.45 -13.29 -21.53
CA GLY A 152 5.76 -14.71 -21.70
C GLY A 152 7.23 -14.97 -21.36
N GLY A 153 7.50 -16.04 -20.62
CA GLY A 153 8.84 -16.56 -20.43
C GLY A 153 9.11 -17.01 -18.99
N ILE A 154 9.53 -18.26 -18.85
CA ILE A 154 10.13 -18.80 -17.62
C ILE A 154 11.62 -18.87 -17.89
N TRP A 155 12.45 -18.23 -17.06
CA TRP A 155 13.89 -18.45 -17.10
C TRP A 155 14.22 -19.81 -16.45
N ALA A 156 15.00 -20.60 -17.16
CA ALA A 156 15.39 -21.91 -16.69
C ALA A 156 16.70 -21.90 -15.88
N THR A 157 17.55 -20.91 -16.14
CA THR A 157 18.87 -20.76 -15.52
C THR A 157 19.11 -19.33 -15.02
N PRO A 158 20.08 -19.12 -14.11
CA PRO A 158 20.51 -17.76 -13.70
C PRO A 158 20.98 -16.89 -14.87
N ASP A 159 21.59 -17.49 -15.91
CA ASP A 159 22.03 -16.75 -17.08
C ASP A 159 20.85 -16.32 -17.94
N ASP A 160 19.87 -17.21 -18.16
CA ASP A 160 18.62 -16.85 -18.85
C ASP A 160 17.90 -15.72 -18.12
N PHE A 161 17.92 -15.71 -16.78
CA PHE A 161 17.35 -14.60 -15.99
C PHE A 161 18.04 -13.29 -16.31
N ARG A 162 19.40 -13.26 -16.24
CA ARG A 162 20.16 -12.04 -16.52
C ARG A 162 19.94 -11.51 -17.94
N GLU A 163 19.98 -12.39 -18.92
CA GLU A 163 19.79 -12.03 -20.33
C GLU A 163 18.37 -11.53 -20.60
N THR A 164 17.36 -12.25 -20.12
CA THR A 164 15.96 -11.90 -20.33
C THR A 164 15.60 -10.58 -19.66
N VAL A 165 15.91 -10.45 -18.38
CA VAL A 165 15.62 -9.22 -17.60
C VAL A 165 16.47 -8.06 -18.09
N GLY A 166 17.76 -8.26 -18.33
CA GLY A 166 18.66 -7.23 -18.84
C GLY A 166 18.25 -6.72 -20.23
N SER A 167 17.91 -7.63 -21.15
CA SER A 167 17.44 -7.26 -22.49
C SER A 167 16.09 -6.52 -22.46
N ALA A 168 15.16 -6.95 -21.61
CA ALA A 168 13.89 -6.27 -21.42
C ALA A 168 14.10 -4.83 -20.90
N ILE A 169 14.94 -4.65 -19.90
CA ILE A 169 15.29 -3.34 -19.35
C ILE A 169 15.97 -2.48 -20.41
N ALA A 170 17.02 -2.98 -21.09
CA ALA A 170 17.74 -2.22 -22.11
C ALA A 170 16.84 -1.77 -23.25
N THR A 171 15.97 -2.67 -23.72
CA THR A 171 15.02 -2.38 -24.82
C THR A 171 13.99 -1.33 -24.41
N THR A 172 13.42 -1.50 -23.21
CA THR A 172 12.35 -0.64 -22.71
C THR A 172 12.85 0.75 -22.33
N THR A 173 14.03 0.83 -21.70
CA THR A 173 14.57 2.10 -21.14
C THR A 173 15.59 2.78 -22.05
N LYS A 174 16.04 2.12 -23.12
CA LYS A 174 17.12 2.57 -24.01
C LYS A 174 18.45 2.84 -23.30
N MET A 175 18.66 2.29 -22.09
CA MET A 175 19.92 2.45 -21.37
C MET A 175 21.02 1.57 -21.96
N PRO A 176 22.31 1.84 -21.66
CA PRO A 176 23.41 0.98 -22.07
C PRO A 176 23.20 -0.48 -21.60
N GLN A 177 23.39 -1.43 -22.51
CA GLN A 177 23.16 -2.86 -22.24
C GLN A 177 23.96 -3.37 -21.03
N ASN A 178 25.20 -2.90 -20.86
CA ASN A 178 26.03 -3.28 -19.69
C ASN A 178 25.40 -2.84 -18.37
N ASP A 179 24.75 -1.68 -18.32
CA ASP A 179 24.05 -1.19 -17.12
C ASP A 179 22.80 -2.01 -16.84
N ALA A 180 22.04 -2.36 -17.90
CA ALA A 180 20.86 -3.21 -17.77
C ALA A 180 21.21 -4.64 -17.29
N LEU A 181 22.26 -5.25 -17.86
CA LEU A 181 22.75 -6.56 -17.43
C LEU A 181 23.29 -6.53 -16.00
N PHE A 182 24.01 -5.47 -15.63
CA PHE A 182 24.46 -5.30 -14.25
C PHE A 182 23.27 -5.23 -13.28
N PHE A 183 22.24 -4.46 -13.62
CA PHE A 183 21.05 -4.37 -12.76
C PHE A 183 20.31 -5.71 -12.66
N ALA A 184 20.16 -6.43 -13.78
CA ALA A 184 19.60 -7.78 -13.78
C ALA A 184 20.41 -8.72 -12.85
N ASN A 185 21.74 -8.61 -12.85
CA ASN A 185 22.58 -9.36 -11.91
C ASN A 185 22.35 -8.93 -10.46
N ARG A 186 22.19 -7.63 -10.14
CA ARG A 186 21.84 -7.18 -8.78
C ARG A 186 20.51 -7.75 -8.33
N LEU A 187 19.51 -7.81 -9.21
CA LEU A 187 18.23 -8.47 -8.92
C LEU A 187 18.43 -9.98 -8.67
N LEU A 188 19.26 -10.66 -9.46
CA LEU A 188 19.59 -12.08 -9.24
C LEU A 188 20.27 -12.31 -7.89
N VAL A 189 21.26 -11.48 -7.52
CA VAL A 189 21.93 -11.52 -6.21
C VAL A 189 20.89 -11.38 -5.09
N PHE A 190 19.99 -10.42 -5.20
CA PHE A 190 18.96 -10.22 -4.17
C PHE A 190 18.02 -11.42 -4.09
N ASN A 191 17.51 -11.90 -5.23
CA ASN A 191 16.52 -12.97 -5.29
C ASN A 191 17.06 -14.33 -4.87
N SER A 192 18.37 -14.54 -5.03
CA SER A 192 19.10 -15.73 -4.55
C SER A 192 19.66 -15.61 -3.14
N SER A 193 19.49 -14.44 -2.48
CA SER A 193 19.93 -14.23 -1.11
C SER A 193 19.00 -14.90 -0.11
N CYS A 194 19.57 -15.59 0.88
CA CYS A 194 18.85 -16.15 2.02
C CYS A 194 18.31 -15.04 2.96
N ASP A 195 17.35 -15.38 3.81
CA ASP A 195 16.74 -14.44 4.75
C ASP A 195 17.77 -13.81 5.68
N ALA A 196 18.71 -14.60 6.22
CA ALA A 196 19.75 -14.08 7.08
C ALA A 196 20.58 -12.97 6.41
N ARG A 197 20.87 -13.10 5.11
CA ARG A 197 21.55 -12.05 4.33
C ARG A 197 20.62 -10.87 4.06
N ARG A 198 19.36 -11.10 3.68
CA ARG A 198 18.40 -10.02 3.44
C ARG A 198 18.22 -9.13 4.66
N TYR A 199 18.05 -9.72 5.85
CA TYR A 199 17.90 -8.98 7.11
C TYR A 199 19.24 -8.49 7.72
N GLY A 200 20.29 -9.27 7.59
CA GLY A 200 21.58 -8.98 8.22
C GLY A 200 22.50 -8.08 7.42
N GLN A 201 22.39 -8.08 6.09
CA GLN A 201 23.25 -7.32 5.18
C GLN A 201 22.45 -6.31 4.35
N TRP A 202 21.45 -6.78 3.55
CA TRP A 202 20.75 -5.91 2.60
C TRP A 202 19.83 -4.90 3.27
N ASP A 203 19.28 -5.19 4.43
CA ASP A 203 18.51 -4.20 5.20
C ASP A 203 19.37 -3.03 5.67
N LYS A 204 20.67 -3.23 5.88
CA LYS A 204 21.58 -2.24 6.48
C LYS A 204 22.22 -1.28 5.49
N ILE A 205 22.04 -1.48 4.20
CA ILE A 205 22.61 -0.63 3.15
C ILE A 205 21.51 0.01 2.32
N SER A 206 21.81 1.19 1.77
CA SER A 206 20.86 1.90 0.91
C SER A 206 20.75 1.22 -0.46
N TRP A 207 19.61 1.45 -1.14
CA TRP A 207 19.40 0.98 -2.50
C TRP A 207 20.46 1.53 -3.47
N LYS A 208 20.78 2.83 -3.36
CA LYS A 208 21.81 3.50 -4.16
C LYS A 208 23.19 2.83 -4.04
N GLU A 209 23.58 2.47 -2.82
CA GLU A 209 24.81 1.74 -2.56
C GLU A 209 24.75 0.34 -3.17
N TYR A 210 23.66 -0.39 -2.93
CA TYR A 210 23.47 -1.75 -3.42
C TYR A 210 23.55 -1.85 -4.95
N VAL A 211 22.89 -0.96 -5.67
CA VAL A 211 22.91 -0.96 -7.14
C VAL A 211 24.10 -0.20 -7.72
N GLY A 212 25.00 0.35 -6.90
CA GLY A 212 26.20 1.04 -7.35
C GLY A 212 25.91 2.26 -8.24
N ALA A 213 24.81 2.95 -8.01
CA ALA A 213 24.28 4.00 -8.89
C ALA A 213 25.29 5.12 -9.21
N GLY A 214 26.19 5.45 -8.26
CA GLY A 214 27.20 6.49 -8.44
C GLY A 214 28.22 6.23 -9.55
N ARG A 215 28.32 5.00 -10.05
CA ARG A 215 29.29 4.56 -11.09
C ARG A 215 28.60 4.20 -12.41
N ARG A 216 27.32 4.51 -12.56
CA ARG A 216 26.49 4.11 -13.70
C ARG A 216 26.03 5.31 -14.52
N SER A 217 25.42 5.05 -15.69
CA SER A 217 24.86 6.07 -16.57
C SER A 217 23.82 6.94 -15.86
N ASN A 218 23.48 8.07 -16.47
CA ASN A 218 22.43 8.93 -15.94
C ASN A 218 21.06 8.24 -16.02
N GLU A 219 20.79 7.52 -17.11
CA GLU A 219 19.58 6.73 -17.32
C GLU A 219 19.42 5.71 -16.20
N PHE A 220 20.49 4.98 -15.84
CA PHE A 220 20.49 4.03 -14.75
C PHE A 220 20.11 4.72 -13.41
N ARG A 221 20.78 5.85 -13.10
CA ARG A 221 20.51 6.57 -11.83
C ARG A 221 19.07 7.06 -11.76
N MET A 222 18.57 7.61 -12.87
CA MET A 222 17.21 8.16 -12.88
C MET A 222 16.15 7.06 -12.83
N LEU A 223 16.26 6.03 -13.68
CA LEU A 223 15.21 5.01 -13.84
C LEU A 223 15.28 3.88 -12.82
N LEU A 224 16.48 3.38 -12.50
CA LEU A 224 16.64 2.18 -11.68
C LEU A 224 17.06 2.46 -10.22
N SER A 225 17.58 3.65 -9.94
CA SER A 225 17.82 4.06 -8.55
C SER A 225 16.70 4.96 -8.04
N ARG A 226 16.57 6.17 -8.56
CA ARG A 226 15.66 7.19 -8.04
C ARG A 226 14.17 6.86 -8.29
N THR A 227 13.79 6.40 -9.49
CA THR A 227 12.39 6.11 -9.79
C THR A 227 11.84 4.97 -8.94
N LEU A 228 12.59 3.88 -8.77
CA LEU A 228 12.16 2.73 -7.96
C LEU A 228 12.09 3.04 -6.46
N THR A 229 12.59 4.17 -6.00
CA THR A 229 12.60 4.56 -4.59
C THR A 229 11.77 5.82 -4.35
N THR A 230 12.25 6.99 -4.78
CA THR A 230 11.62 8.26 -4.44
C THR A 230 10.24 8.41 -5.09
N LEU A 231 10.11 8.05 -6.38
CA LEU A 231 8.82 8.17 -7.10
C LEU A 231 7.76 7.20 -6.58
N LEU A 232 8.14 5.94 -6.29
CA LEU A 232 7.17 4.92 -5.90
C LEU A 232 6.82 4.93 -4.41
N VAL A 233 7.78 5.31 -3.54
CA VAL A 233 7.61 5.14 -2.09
C VAL A 233 8.14 6.32 -1.27
N ALA A 234 8.37 7.46 -1.91
CA ALA A 234 8.90 8.71 -1.32
C ALA A 234 10.23 8.53 -0.54
N ALA A 235 10.91 7.41 -0.67
CA ALA A 235 12.18 7.16 -0.03
C ALA A 235 13.33 7.52 -0.97
N LYS A 236 14.18 8.48 -0.59
CA LYS A 236 15.38 8.79 -1.38
C LYS A 236 16.26 7.56 -1.51
N ASP A 237 16.89 7.37 -2.68
CA ASP A 237 17.66 6.15 -3.00
C ASP A 237 18.88 5.92 -2.08
N ASP A 238 19.41 6.98 -1.48
CA ASP A 238 20.49 6.93 -0.48
C ASP A 238 20.00 6.62 0.94
N LEU A 239 18.69 6.63 1.19
CA LEU A 239 18.07 6.28 2.47
C LEU A 239 17.33 4.94 2.42
N ALA A 240 16.67 4.63 1.30
CA ALA A 240 15.80 3.46 1.16
C ALA A 240 16.52 2.13 1.44
N SER A 241 15.93 1.28 2.28
CA SER A 241 16.44 -0.06 2.56
C SER A 241 16.49 -0.92 1.30
N THR A 242 17.66 -1.48 1.00
CA THR A 242 17.82 -2.45 -0.09
C THR A 242 16.91 -3.65 0.07
N ARG A 243 16.69 -4.13 1.30
CA ARG A 243 15.79 -5.25 1.54
C ARG A 243 14.35 -4.93 1.14
N THR A 244 13.84 -3.77 1.53
CA THR A 244 12.48 -3.34 1.19
C THR A 244 12.32 -3.14 -0.33
N ILE A 245 13.24 -2.40 -0.96
CA ILE A 245 13.17 -2.14 -2.40
C ILE A 245 13.39 -3.42 -3.21
N GLY A 246 14.31 -4.28 -2.79
CA GLY A 246 14.56 -5.58 -3.42
C GLY A 246 13.36 -6.54 -3.33
N ASN A 247 12.68 -6.59 -2.17
CA ASN A 247 11.45 -7.37 -2.02
C ASN A 247 10.36 -6.87 -2.98
N MET A 248 10.18 -5.56 -3.12
CA MET A 248 9.24 -5.00 -4.12
C MET A 248 9.66 -5.35 -5.55
N GLY A 249 10.94 -5.19 -5.87
CA GLY A 249 11.48 -5.57 -7.19
C GLY A 249 11.21 -7.04 -7.51
N GLU A 250 11.34 -7.95 -6.54
CA GLU A 250 10.99 -9.37 -6.70
C GLU A 250 9.50 -9.57 -7.03
N GLN A 251 8.60 -8.80 -6.38
CA GLN A 251 7.17 -8.86 -6.68
C GLN A 251 6.86 -8.32 -8.09
N PHE A 252 7.43 -7.16 -8.45
CA PHE A 252 7.24 -6.59 -9.78
C PHE A 252 7.82 -7.45 -10.91
N LEU A 253 8.87 -8.23 -10.65
CA LEU A 253 9.36 -9.24 -11.59
C LEU A 253 8.44 -10.47 -11.68
N GLY A 254 7.84 -10.89 -10.56
CA GLY A 254 6.88 -12.00 -10.53
C GLY A 254 5.56 -11.65 -11.20
N ASN A 255 5.15 -10.41 -11.13
CA ASN A 255 3.89 -9.92 -11.66
C ASN A 255 3.65 -10.29 -13.15
N PRO A 256 4.56 -9.98 -14.10
CA PRO A 256 4.39 -10.33 -15.51
C PRO A 256 4.27 -11.84 -15.77
N LEU A 257 4.76 -12.68 -14.85
CA LEU A 257 4.67 -14.13 -14.92
C LEU A 257 3.38 -14.67 -14.29
N GLU A 258 2.51 -13.79 -13.79
CA GLU A 258 1.29 -14.14 -13.04
C GLU A 258 1.52 -15.04 -11.83
N VAL A 259 2.69 -14.97 -11.22
CA VAL A 259 3.03 -15.72 -10.01
C VAL A 259 2.93 -14.82 -8.79
N GLY A 260 2.22 -15.30 -7.77
CA GLY A 260 2.01 -14.53 -6.54
C GLY A 260 0.99 -13.39 -6.66
N ASN A 261 0.37 -13.21 -7.83
CA ASN A 261 -0.59 -12.15 -8.10
C ASN A 261 -2.03 -12.52 -7.73
N ASP A 262 -2.85 -11.49 -7.57
CA ASP A 262 -4.29 -11.55 -7.49
C ASP A 262 -4.91 -10.60 -8.54
N GLY A 263 -5.07 -11.09 -9.76
CA GLY A 263 -5.56 -10.32 -10.90
C GLY A 263 -4.46 -9.61 -11.70
N ALA A 264 -4.80 -8.45 -12.29
CA ALA A 264 -3.89 -7.69 -13.15
C ALA A 264 -2.70 -7.10 -12.39
N LEU A 265 -1.61 -6.82 -13.12
CA LEU A 265 -0.35 -6.27 -12.56
C LEU A 265 -0.54 -4.94 -11.84
N ASP A 266 -1.36 -4.08 -12.42
CA ASP A 266 -1.70 -2.76 -11.94
C ASP A 266 -3.21 -2.61 -11.97
N ARG A 267 -3.78 -2.17 -10.86
CA ARG A 267 -5.23 -2.01 -10.67
C ARG A 267 -5.54 -0.71 -9.97
N LEU A 268 -6.65 -0.12 -10.38
CA LEU A 268 -7.20 1.12 -9.84
C LEU A 268 -8.66 0.91 -9.46
N LEU A 269 -9.24 1.80 -8.66
CA LEU A 269 -10.66 1.79 -8.39
C LEU A 269 -11.46 2.39 -9.56
N ASN A 270 -12.68 1.90 -9.78
CA ASN A 270 -13.59 2.40 -10.81
C ASN A 270 -14.51 3.54 -10.34
N GLY A 271 -14.16 4.18 -9.26
CA GLY A 271 -14.82 5.32 -8.64
C GLY A 271 -13.97 5.90 -7.53
N SER A 272 -14.42 6.98 -6.90
CA SER A 272 -13.70 7.57 -5.76
C SER A 272 -13.50 6.55 -4.64
N THR A 273 -12.45 6.70 -3.87
CA THR A 273 -12.06 5.69 -2.87
C THR A 273 -13.17 5.42 -1.84
N ASN A 274 -13.89 6.46 -1.38
CA ASN A 274 -14.97 6.24 -0.43
C ASN A 274 -16.13 5.47 -1.06
N GLU A 275 -16.55 5.83 -2.26
CA GLU A 275 -17.72 5.24 -2.91
C GLU A 275 -17.45 3.81 -3.40
N ALA A 276 -16.25 3.59 -3.96
CA ALA A 276 -15.88 2.32 -4.52
C ALA A 276 -15.39 1.29 -3.47
N TRP A 277 -14.96 1.74 -2.27
CA TRP A 277 -14.35 0.84 -1.30
C TRP A 277 -14.68 1.13 0.17
N ILE A 278 -14.37 2.34 0.70
CA ILE A 278 -14.40 2.57 2.16
C ILE A 278 -15.83 2.59 2.71
N THR A 279 -16.78 3.26 2.05
CA THR A 279 -18.17 3.32 2.50
C THR A 279 -18.83 1.94 2.49
N PRO A 280 -18.77 1.15 1.39
CA PRO A 280 -19.27 -0.23 1.41
C PRO A 280 -18.63 -1.10 2.51
N TRP A 281 -17.33 -0.91 2.77
CA TRP A 281 -16.63 -1.66 3.82
C TRP A 281 -17.16 -1.30 5.21
N THR A 282 -17.28 -0.01 5.50
CA THR A 282 -17.78 0.43 6.81
C THR A 282 -19.25 0.06 7.02
N ASP A 283 -20.07 0.06 5.96
CA ASP A 283 -21.44 -0.41 6.04
C ASP A 283 -21.50 -1.91 6.33
N ARG A 284 -20.67 -2.71 5.66
CA ARG A 284 -20.53 -4.14 5.97
C ARG A 284 -20.12 -4.37 7.41
N LEU A 285 -19.19 -3.57 7.93
CA LEU A 285 -18.77 -3.69 9.33
C LEU A 285 -19.89 -3.36 10.31
N ARG A 286 -20.74 -2.34 10.02
CA ARG A 286 -21.94 -2.05 10.82
C ARG A 286 -22.94 -3.21 10.79
N GLU A 287 -23.15 -3.85 9.64
CA GLU A 287 -23.96 -5.07 9.53
C GLU A 287 -23.42 -6.22 10.38
N LEU A 288 -22.11 -6.34 10.50
CA LEU A 288 -21.42 -7.31 11.35
C LEU A 288 -21.46 -6.94 12.85
N GLY A 289 -22.05 -5.80 13.20
CA GLY A 289 -22.19 -5.33 14.59
C GLY A 289 -21.01 -4.50 15.12
N VAL A 290 -20.04 -4.13 14.26
CA VAL A 290 -18.94 -3.24 14.64
C VAL A 290 -19.46 -1.85 14.98
N LYS A 291 -19.04 -1.32 16.12
CA LYS A 291 -19.36 0.04 16.57
C LYS A 291 -18.25 0.99 16.18
N PHE A 292 -18.63 2.19 15.73
CA PHE A 292 -17.69 3.27 15.40
C PHE A 292 -17.93 4.47 16.32
N VAL A 293 -16.85 4.95 16.93
CA VAL A 293 -16.86 6.11 17.83
C VAL A 293 -15.90 7.16 17.31
N SER A 294 -16.42 8.38 17.11
CA SER A 294 -15.58 9.52 16.73
C SER A 294 -14.84 10.02 17.97
N ALA A 295 -13.57 9.60 18.12
CA ALA A 295 -12.74 9.93 19.26
C ALA A 295 -11.24 9.84 18.92
N GLU A 296 -10.46 10.68 19.57
CA GLU A 296 -9.01 10.66 19.53
C GLU A 296 -8.45 9.88 20.72
N VAL A 297 -7.57 8.93 20.46
CA VAL A 297 -6.85 8.21 21.49
C VAL A 297 -5.69 9.07 22.01
N ARG A 298 -5.62 9.29 23.31
CA ARG A 298 -4.64 10.16 23.97
C ARG A 298 -3.65 9.41 24.86
N GLY A 299 -3.88 8.13 25.14
CA GLY A 299 -2.98 7.33 25.96
C GLY A 299 -3.57 6.00 26.35
N LEU A 300 -2.74 5.16 26.94
CA LEU A 300 -3.10 3.85 27.46
C LEU A 300 -2.83 3.82 28.96
N GLU A 301 -3.69 3.10 29.71
CA GLU A 301 -3.55 2.86 31.13
C GLU A 301 -3.11 1.43 31.35
N LEU A 302 -2.05 1.23 32.13
CA LEU A 302 -1.48 -0.08 32.41
C LEU A 302 -1.85 -0.49 33.86
N SER A 303 -2.23 -1.75 34.03
CA SER A 303 -2.32 -2.43 35.34
C SER A 303 -1.60 -3.76 35.21
N ASP A 304 -0.56 -3.94 35.97
CA ASP A 304 0.35 -5.09 35.87
C ASP A 304 0.88 -5.30 34.46
N ARG A 305 0.50 -6.38 33.80
CA ARG A 305 0.91 -6.74 32.43
C ARG A 305 -0.21 -6.58 31.41
N ARG A 306 -1.23 -5.78 31.72
CA ARG A 306 -2.41 -5.61 30.87
C ARG A 306 -2.76 -4.14 30.74
N ILE A 307 -3.20 -3.75 29.55
CA ILE A 307 -3.87 -2.46 29.37
C ILE A 307 -5.24 -2.58 30.05
N SER A 308 -5.46 -1.75 31.05
CA SER A 308 -6.73 -1.63 31.77
C SER A 308 -7.72 -0.71 31.05
N GLY A 309 -7.22 0.26 30.26
CA GLY A 309 -8.06 1.16 29.53
C GLY A 309 -7.30 2.01 28.51
N ALA A 310 -8.04 2.61 27.57
CA ALA A 310 -7.54 3.62 26.65
C ALA A 310 -8.23 4.96 26.93
N ARG A 311 -7.45 6.02 27.15
CA ARG A 311 -7.96 7.38 27.32
C ARG A 311 -8.29 7.96 25.96
N ILE A 312 -9.54 8.36 25.78
CA ILE A 312 -10.04 8.97 24.55
C ILE A 312 -10.63 10.35 24.81
N VAL A 313 -10.63 11.18 23.78
CA VAL A 313 -11.36 12.46 23.73
C VAL A 313 -12.32 12.37 22.54
N GLU A 314 -13.61 12.41 22.83
CA GLU A 314 -14.66 12.38 21.81
C GLU A 314 -14.74 13.70 21.04
N ALA A 315 -15.37 13.70 19.87
CA ALA A 315 -15.58 14.90 19.05
C ALA A 315 -16.34 16.02 19.80
N SER A 316 -17.13 15.66 20.82
CA SER A 316 -17.79 16.60 21.75
C SER A 316 -16.80 17.31 22.71
N GLY A 317 -15.54 16.88 22.79
CA GLY A 317 -14.56 17.31 23.77
C GLY A 317 -14.60 16.52 25.09
N ALA A 318 -15.53 15.59 25.25
CA ALA A 318 -15.62 14.76 26.46
C ALA A 318 -14.46 13.75 26.51
N ALA A 319 -13.72 13.78 27.62
CA ALA A 319 -12.65 12.82 27.89
C ALA A 319 -13.18 11.66 28.75
N ARG A 320 -12.83 10.43 28.39
CA ARG A 320 -13.13 9.24 29.19
C ARG A 320 -12.13 8.13 28.92
N THR A 321 -12.07 7.17 29.82
CA THR A 321 -11.36 5.91 29.65
C THR A 321 -12.32 4.84 29.12
N VAL A 322 -11.91 4.11 28.11
CA VAL A 322 -12.65 2.97 27.55
C VAL A 322 -11.97 1.68 27.95
N GLU A 323 -12.76 0.72 28.39
CA GLU A 323 -12.31 -0.60 28.82
C GLU A 323 -12.64 -1.63 27.75
N ALA A 324 -11.73 -2.57 27.54
CA ALA A 324 -11.90 -3.74 26.67
C ALA A 324 -11.05 -4.91 27.18
N ASP A 325 -11.33 -6.09 26.68
CA ASP A 325 -10.54 -7.29 27.02
C ASP A 325 -9.23 -7.28 26.22
N TYR A 326 -9.26 -6.74 24.99
CA TYR A 326 -8.12 -6.61 24.08
C TYR A 326 -8.10 -5.24 23.41
N PHE A 327 -6.89 -4.72 23.16
CA PHE A 327 -6.64 -3.44 22.49
C PHE A 327 -5.80 -3.65 21.26
N VAL A 328 -6.24 -3.11 20.11
CA VAL A 328 -5.48 -3.10 18.87
C VAL A 328 -5.08 -1.67 18.54
N SER A 329 -3.78 -1.35 18.65
CA SER A 329 -3.24 -0.06 18.20
C SER A 329 -3.06 -0.10 16.68
N ALA A 330 -3.98 0.53 15.96
CA ALA A 330 -4.02 0.63 14.49
C ALA A 330 -3.83 2.07 14.00
N VAL A 331 -3.27 2.93 14.84
CA VAL A 331 -2.87 4.30 14.49
C VAL A 331 -1.51 4.29 13.79
N PRO A 332 -1.18 5.31 12.98
CA PRO A 332 0.11 5.38 12.30
C PRO A 332 1.27 5.61 13.29
N VAL A 333 2.51 5.36 12.85
CA VAL A 333 3.72 5.36 13.71
C VAL A 333 3.91 6.67 14.46
N GLU A 334 3.66 7.82 13.83
CA GLU A 334 3.81 9.15 14.42
C GLU A 334 2.86 9.39 15.59
N VAL A 335 1.73 8.68 15.62
CA VAL A 335 0.78 8.68 16.74
C VAL A 335 1.11 7.56 17.72
N ALA A 336 1.34 6.34 17.23
CA ALA A 336 1.59 5.17 18.07
C ALA A 336 2.72 5.40 19.08
N ARG A 337 3.86 5.95 18.61
CA ARG A 337 5.02 6.22 19.47
C ARG A 337 4.75 7.20 20.64
N THR A 338 3.66 7.97 20.58
CA THR A 338 3.27 8.88 21.68
C THR A 338 2.40 8.19 22.75
N LEU A 339 1.95 6.96 22.51
CA LEU A 339 1.09 6.21 23.43
C LEU A 339 1.87 5.40 24.46
N TRP A 340 3.17 5.21 24.25
CA TRP A 340 4.00 4.34 25.10
C TRP A 340 4.50 5.07 26.33
N THR A 341 3.89 4.77 27.48
CA THR A 341 4.37 5.28 28.78
C THR A 341 5.67 4.58 29.21
N PRO A 342 6.44 5.14 30.17
CA PRO A 342 7.63 4.49 30.68
C PRO A 342 7.37 3.06 31.21
N GLU A 343 6.19 2.83 31.79
CA GLU A 343 5.79 1.52 32.32
C GLU A 343 5.56 0.52 31.16
N ILE A 344 4.89 0.94 30.07
CA ILE A 344 4.72 0.13 28.86
C ILE A 344 6.08 -0.19 28.23
N LEU A 345 6.97 0.81 28.15
CA LEU A 345 8.33 0.60 27.64
C LEU A 345 9.17 -0.29 28.54
N GLY A 346 8.88 -0.34 29.85
CA GLY A 346 9.50 -1.28 30.78
C GLY A 346 9.15 -2.74 30.46
N LEU A 347 7.93 -3.00 29.98
CA LEU A 347 7.47 -4.33 29.55
C LEU A 347 7.86 -4.66 28.11
N ARG A 348 7.85 -3.65 27.22
CA ARG A 348 8.14 -3.80 25.80
C ARG A 348 9.18 -2.77 25.35
N PRO A 349 10.46 -2.95 25.72
CA PRO A 349 11.52 -1.98 25.42
C PRO A 349 11.77 -1.78 23.91
N GLU A 350 11.45 -2.77 23.07
CA GLU A 350 11.57 -2.68 21.61
C GLU A 350 10.68 -1.58 21.01
N LEU A 351 9.59 -1.19 21.69
CA LEU A 351 8.72 -0.08 21.23
C LEU A 351 9.47 1.27 21.22
N ALA A 352 10.52 1.43 22.01
CA ALA A 352 11.35 2.63 21.97
C ALA A 352 12.05 2.83 20.61
N GLY A 353 12.32 1.74 19.90
CA GLY A 353 12.88 1.78 18.53
C GLY A 353 12.01 2.57 17.55
N MET A 354 10.69 2.60 17.75
CA MET A 354 9.76 3.35 16.90
C MET A 354 10.05 4.85 16.85
N ASN A 355 10.70 5.42 17.87
CA ASN A 355 11.10 6.84 17.88
C ASN A 355 12.18 7.15 16.83
N GLN A 356 12.91 6.14 16.35
CA GLN A 356 13.95 6.27 15.34
C GLN A 356 13.43 5.95 13.92
N LEU A 357 12.18 5.49 13.79
CA LEU A 357 11.57 5.28 12.48
C LEU A 357 11.36 6.62 11.78
N HIS A 358 11.86 6.69 10.56
CA HIS A 358 11.83 7.90 9.75
C HIS A 358 10.44 8.08 9.11
N VAL A 359 9.94 9.31 9.14
CA VAL A 359 8.74 9.71 8.41
C VAL A 359 9.08 10.88 7.50
N ASP A 360 8.48 10.90 6.32
CA ASP A 360 8.60 11.99 5.34
C ASP A 360 7.24 12.22 4.66
N TRP A 361 7.19 13.01 3.62
CA TRP A 361 5.94 13.44 3.01
C TRP A 361 5.76 12.83 1.62
N MET A 362 4.58 12.29 1.40
CA MET A 362 4.01 11.96 0.10
C MET A 362 2.54 12.33 0.15
N SER A 363 2.15 13.37 -0.54
CA SER A 363 0.79 13.91 -0.45
C SER A 363 0.26 14.28 -1.82
N GLY A 364 -1.05 14.08 -2.00
CA GLY A 364 -1.74 14.28 -3.26
C GLY A 364 -2.22 15.70 -3.48
N ILE A 365 -2.19 16.12 -4.74
CA ILE A 365 -2.92 17.26 -5.27
C ILE A 365 -3.76 16.78 -6.45
N GLN A 366 -5.04 17.17 -6.52
CA GLN A 366 -5.92 16.87 -7.64
C GLN A 366 -6.13 18.11 -8.49
N PHE A 367 -6.01 17.95 -9.81
CA PHE A 367 -6.41 18.95 -10.80
C PHE A 367 -7.68 18.47 -11.50
N TYR A 368 -8.76 19.22 -11.35
CA TYR A 368 -10.04 18.95 -12.01
C TYR A 368 -10.04 19.64 -13.37
N LEU A 369 -10.35 18.88 -14.43
CA LEU A 369 -10.23 19.34 -15.80
C LEU A 369 -11.60 19.39 -16.48
N ARG A 370 -11.76 20.36 -17.42
CA ARG A 370 -12.96 20.51 -18.26
C ARG A 370 -12.97 19.58 -19.48
N SER A 371 -11.84 18.94 -19.77
CA SER A 371 -11.68 17.96 -20.85
C SER A 371 -10.92 16.73 -20.37
N PRO A 372 -11.15 15.54 -20.96
CA PRO A 372 -10.37 14.35 -20.63
C PRO A 372 -8.89 14.54 -21.00
N SER A 373 -7.98 14.13 -20.11
CA SER A 373 -6.55 14.14 -20.37
C SER A 373 -6.09 12.81 -20.97
N ALA A 374 -5.28 12.88 -22.04
CA ALA A 374 -4.73 11.70 -22.74
C ALA A 374 -3.27 11.40 -22.34
N ILE A 375 -2.96 11.46 -21.05
CA ILE A 375 -1.58 11.33 -20.55
C ILE A 375 -1.11 9.87 -20.66
N ALA A 376 -1.83 8.93 -20.06
CA ALA A 376 -1.53 7.51 -20.08
C ALA A 376 -2.79 6.70 -19.78
N ARG A 377 -2.85 5.46 -20.23
CA ARG A 377 -3.90 4.50 -19.83
C ARG A 377 -3.51 3.76 -18.54
N GLY A 378 -3.08 4.51 -17.56
CA GLY A 378 -2.58 4.05 -16.28
C GLY A 378 -1.73 5.09 -15.58
N HIS A 379 -0.72 4.65 -14.86
CA HIS A 379 0.19 5.53 -14.14
C HIS A 379 1.10 6.32 -15.07
N ALA A 380 1.36 7.58 -14.71
CA ALA A 380 2.43 8.39 -15.28
C ALA A 380 3.45 8.76 -14.20
N ALA A 381 4.72 8.57 -14.48
CA ALA A 381 5.85 8.94 -13.63
C ALA A 381 6.69 10.00 -14.34
N TYR A 382 6.97 11.10 -13.69
CA TYR A 382 7.73 12.24 -14.24
C TYR A 382 9.17 12.14 -13.73
N VAL A 383 10.00 11.37 -14.44
CA VAL A 383 11.26 10.78 -13.96
C VAL A 383 12.27 11.81 -13.46
N ASP A 384 12.40 12.95 -14.15
CA ASP A 384 13.32 14.03 -13.80
C ASP A 384 12.63 15.27 -13.19
N SER A 385 11.37 15.10 -12.77
CA SER A 385 10.67 16.12 -11.98
C SER A 385 11.39 16.35 -10.65
N PRO A 386 11.72 17.61 -10.28
CA PRO A 386 12.34 17.90 -9.00
C PRO A 386 11.53 17.40 -7.79
N TRP A 387 10.20 17.52 -7.86
CA TRP A 387 9.32 17.08 -6.79
C TRP A 387 8.90 15.61 -6.89
N SER A 388 9.54 14.84 -7.80
CA SER A 388 9.30 13.40 -8.01
C SER A 388 7.81 13.10 -8.15
N LEU A 389 7.19 13.73 -9.16
CA LEU A 389 5.75 13.64 -9.40
C LEU A 389 5.38 12.30 -10.03
N THR A 390 4.23 11.77 -9.61
CA THR A 390 3.50 10.70 -10.30
C THR A 390 2.05 11.10 -10.45
N SER A 391 1.34 10.57 -11.45
CA SER A 391 -0.08 10.90 -11.63
C SER A 391 -0.92 9.79 -12.24
N ILE A 392 -2.23 9.95 -12.10
CA ILE A 392 -3.26 9.16 -12.79
C ILE A 392 -4.39 10.09 -13.23
N SER A 393 -4.81 9.97 -14.51
CA SER A 393 -6.10 10.48 -14.96
C SER A 393 -7.18 9.50 -14.52
N GLN A 394 -8.02 9.91 -13.57
CA GLN A 394 -8.95 9.02 -12.88
C GLN A 394 -10.19 8.70 -13.72
N ASN A 395 -10.70 9.66 -14.48
CA ASN A 395 -12.00 9.53 -15.15
C ASN A 395 -12.07 8.36 -16.15
N GLN A 396 -10.96 8.01 -16.78
CA GLN A 396 -10.89 6.86 -17.70
C GLN A 396 -11.19 5.52 -17.00
N PHE A 397 -11.05 5.46 -15.67
CA PHE A 397 -11.34 4.29 -14.84
C PHE A 397 -12.66 4.42 -14.09
N TRP A 398 -13.12 5.65 -13.77
CA TRP A 398 -14.30 5.92 -12.97
C TRP A 398 -15.59 5.78 -13.76
N ASN A 399 -15.88 4.59 -14.24
CA ASN A 399 -17.06 4.33 -15.09
C ASN A 399 -18.36 4.18 -14.29
N ARG A 400 -18.31 4.03 -12.96
CA ARG A 400 -19.50 3.92 -12.10
C ARG A 400 -19.98 5.25 -11.56
N THR A 401 -19.07 6.17 -11.29
CA THR A 401 -19.35 7.48 -10.70
C THR A 401 -18.69 8.57 -11.53
N PRO A 402 -19.30 8.93 -12.69
CA PRO A 402 -18.73 9.96 -13.56
C PRO A 402 -18.64 11.29 -12.83
N LEU A 403 -17.52 12.00 -13.02
CA LEU A 403 -17.23 13.27 -12.36
C LEU A 403 -18.27 14.36 -12.62
N SER A 404 -19.01 14.28 -13.73
CA SER A 404 -20.16 15.15 -14.01
C SER A 404 -21.30 15.04 -12.99
N GLY A 405 -21.33 14.00 -12.18
CA GLY A 405 -22.26 13.84 -11.05
C GLY A 405 -21.87 14.64 -9.81
N PHE A 406 -20.69 15.29 -9.80
CA PHE A 406 -20.11 16.03 -8.68
C PHE A 406 -19.93 17.52 -9.03
N GLY A 407 -19.64 18.31 -8.02
CA GLY A 407 -19.27 19.71 -8.18
C GLY A 407 -20.36 20.51 -8.87
N ASP A 408 -20.00 21.32 -9.86
CA ASP A 408 -20.91 22.07 -10.72
C ASP A 408 -21.39 21.28 -11.96
N GLY A 409 -20.90 20.03 -12.13
CA GLY A 409 -21.25 19.16 -13.25
C GLY A 409 -20.44 19.39 -14.54
N THR A 410 -19.47 20.30 -14.53
CA THR A 410 -18.65 20.63 -15.72
C THR A 410 -17.32 19.91 -15.76
N VAL A 411 -16.91 19.28 -14.64
CA VAL A 411 -15.67 18.53 -14.57
C VAL A 411 -15.77 17.22 -15.34
N GLN A 412 -14.81 16.98 -16.25
CA GLN A 412 -14.74 15.79 -17.07
C GLN A 412 -13.59 14.86 -16.73
N ASP A 413 -12.53 15.35 -16.08
CA ASP A 413 -11.41 14.53 -15.61
C ASP A 413 -10.87 15.02 -14.27
N CYS A 414 -10.21 14.12 -13.55
CA CYS A 414 -9.44 14.41 -12.34
C CYS A 414 -8.04 13.83 -12.53
N LEU A 415 -7.07 14.70 -12.73
CA LEU A 415 -5.67 14.33 -12.70
C LEU A 415 -5.19 14.33 -11.26
N SER A 416 -5.10 13.16 -10.67
CA SER A 416 -4.57 12.99 -9.32
C SER A 416 -3.06 12.87 -9.37
N VAL A 417 -2.35 13.71 -8.63
CA VAL A 417 -0.88 13.81 -8.65
C VAL A 417 -0.35 13.63 -7.25
N ASP A 418 0.67 12.78 -7.08
CA ASP A 418 1.40 12.67 -5.81
C ASP A 418 2.74 13.40 -5.90
N ILE A 419 3.06 14.16 -4.84
CA ILE A 419 4.34 14.84 -4.63
C ILE A 419 5.16 13.98 -3.68
N SER A 420 6.26 13.39 -4.16
CA SER A 420 7.10 12.47 -3.39
C SER A 420 8.42 13.08 -2.89
N ASP A 421 8.80 14.28 -3.36
CA ASP A 421 9.94 15.05 -2.82
C ASP A 421 9.49 16.47 -2.47
N TRP A 422 9.36 16.74 -1.17
CA TRP A 422 8.93 18.04 -0.63
C TRP A 422 10.08 18.98 -0.32
N HIS A 423 11.34 18.53 -0.50
CA HIS A 423 12.52 19.24 -0.02
C HIS A 423 13.44 19.74 -1.14
N THR A 424 13.26 19.28 -2.38
CA THR A 424 14.02 19.76 -3.53
C THR A 424 13.41 21.02 -4.11
N PRO A 425 14.21 22.07 -4.47
CA PRO A 425 13.70 23.26 -5.14
C PRO A 425 12.98 22.94 -6.46
N GLY A 426 11.81 23.57 -6.68
CA GLY A 426 11.03 23.44 -7.92
C GLY A 426 11.60 24.27 -9.08
N ILE A 427 10.94 24.19 -10.24
CA ILE A 427 11.39 24.86 -11.48
C ILE A 427 10.84 26.28 -11.65
N LEU A 428 9.65 26.56 -11.08
CA LEU A 428 8.98 27.86 -11.27
C LEU A 428 9.40 28.88 -10.22
N TYR A 429 9.43 28.46 -8.95
CA TYR A 429 9.72 29.35 -7.82
C TYR A 429 11.13 29.17 -7.24
N GLY A 430 11.84 28.10 -7.61
CA GLY A 430 13.15 27.78 -7.02
C GLY A 430 13.11 27.47 -5.52
N LYS A 431 11.91 27.14 -4.98
CA LYS A 431 11.68 26.79 -3.58
C LYS A 431 11.29 25.32 -3.46
N PRO A 432 11.61 24.66 -2.33
CA PRO A 432 11.05 23.33 -2.04
C PRO A 432 9.55 23.45 -1.69
N ALA A 433 8.78 22.40 -1.95
CA ALA A 433 7.33 22.37 -1.73
C ALA A 433 6.95 22.73 -0.28
N VAL A 434 7.76 22.30 0.69
CA VAL A 434 7.57 22.64 2.11
C VAL A 434 7.60 24.14 2.42
N GLU A 435 8.18 24.96 1.54
CA GLU A 435 8.30 26.44 1.66
C GLU A 435 7.39 27.19 0.68
N CYS A 436 6.55 26.49 -0.05
CA CYS A 436 5.58 27.07 -0.97
C CYS A 436 4.20 27.22 -0.30
N THR A 437 3.49 28.30 -0.55
CA THR A 437 2.05 28.39 -0.24
C THR A 437 1.27 27.38 -1.07
N HIS A 438 0.02 27.08 -0.69
CA HIS A 438 -0.80 26.10 -1.44
C HIS A 438 -0.99 26.50 -2.91
N ASP A 439 -1.19 27.81 -3.21
CA ASP A 439 -1.26 28.33 -4.58
C ASP A 439 0.07 28.15 -5.33
N GLU A 440 1.20 28.39 -4.67
CA GLU A 440 2.54 28.16 -5.26
C GLU A 440 2.75 26.67 -5.53
N ILE A 441 2.33 25.76 -4.63
CA ILE A 441 2.40 24.32 -4.84
C ILE A 441 1.60 23.93 -6.08
N ALA A 442 0.35 24.38 -6.18
CA ALA A 442 -0.50 24.02 -7.32
C ALA A 442 0.11 24.48 -8.65
N ARG A 443 0.61 25.73 -8.71
CA ARG A 443 1.25 26.28 -9.93
C ARG A 443 2.56 25.59 -10.25
N GLU A 444 3.37 25.27 -9.26
CA GLU A 444 4.65 24.58 -9.44
C GLU A 444 4.43 23.16 -9.98
N VAL A 445 3.50 22.40 -9.37
CA VAL A 445 3.15 21.05 -9.85
C VAL A 445 2.65 21.12 -11.29
N TRP A 446 1.73 22.03 -11.60
CA TRP A 446 1.21 22.22 -12.96
C TRP A 446 2.31 22.55 -13.96
N ALA A 447 3.25 23.41 -13.57
CA ALA A 447 4.41 23.75 -14.41
C ALA A 447 5.33 22.54 -14.64
N GLN A 448 5.61 21.75 -13.60
CA GLN A 448 6.42 20.54 -13.73
C GLN A 448 5.74 19.49 -14.62
N LEU A 449 4.42 19.31 -14.52
CA LEU A 449 3.65 18.42 -15.39
C LEU A 449 3.75 18.89 -16.86
N LYS A 450 3.49 20.17 -17.12
CA LYS A 450 3.59 20.73 -18.48
C LYS A 450 5.00 20.62 -19.06
N ALA A 451 6.04 20.81 -18.25
CA ALA A 451 7.43 20.67 -18.70
C ALA A 451 7.78 19.25 -19.20
N HIS A 452 7.02 18.22 -18.78
CA HIS A 452 7.22 16.84 -19.21
C HIS A 452 6.24 16.40 -20.28
N LEU A 453 5.03 16.98 -20.31
CA LEU A 453 3.95 16.51 -21.17
C LEU A 453 3.81 17.36 -22.43
N ASN A 454 4.18 18.63 -22.37
CA ASN A 454 4.03 19.59 -23.47
C ASN A 454 5.35 19.85 -24.22
N ASP A 455 6.40 19.06 -23.99
CA ASP A 455 7.66 19.17 -24.71
C ASP A 455 7.56 18.79 -26.20
N LYS A 456 6.61 17.89 -26.52
CA LYS A 456 6.38 17.37 -27.89
C LYS A 456 4.95 17.55 -28.37
N HIS A 457 3.98 17.56 -27.47
CA HIS A 457 2.56 17.68 -27.76
C HIS A 457 1.89 18.43 -26.60
N ASP A 458 0.96 19.33 -26.90
CA ASP A 458 0.20 20.06 -25.90
C ASP A 458 -0.86 19.15 -25.26
N LEU A 459 -0.45 18.35 -24.26
CA LEU A 459 -1.33 17.41 -23.56
C LEU A 459 -2.06 18.04 -22.38
N LEU A 460 -1.55 19.15 -21.83
CA LEU A 460 -2.17 19.91 -20.74
C LEU A 460 -2.23 21.38 -21.09
N GLU A 461 -3.44 21.93 -21.20
CA GLU A 461 -3.66 23.34 -21.48
C GLU A 461 -4.24 24.04 -20.24
N ASP A 462 -3.85 25.32 -20.02
CA ASP A 462 -4.29 26.08 -18.85
C ASP A 462 -5.80 26.34 -18.86
N GLN A 463 -6.41 26.41 -20.05
CA GLN A 463 -7.86 26.58 -20.21
C GLN A 463 -8.68 25.36 -19.77
N ASP A 464 -8.07 24.16 -19.75
CA ASP A 464 -8.71 22.93 -19.29
C ASP A 464 -8.77 22.85 -17.79
N LEU A 465 -7.92 23.59 -17.08
CA LEU A 465 -7.93 23.60 -15.63
C LEU A 465 -9.22 24.26 -15.09
N HIS A 466 -10.05 23.44 -14.42
CA HIS A 466 -11.24 23.93 -13.71
C HIS A 466 -10.88 24.44 -12.31
N SER A 467 -10.24 23.59 -11.51
CA SER A 467 -9.84 23.88 -10.13
C SER A 467 -8.81 22.85 -9.66
N TRP A 468 -8.28 23.07 -8.48
CA TRP A 468 -7.37 22.12 -7.83
C TRP A 468 -7.72 21.95 -6.34
N PHE A 469 -7.24 20.85 -5.76
CA PHE A 469 -7.39 20.54 -4.35
C PHE A 469 -6.10 19.91 -3.83
N LEU A 470 -5.49 20.52 -2.84
CA LEU A 470 -4.35 19.94 -2.11
C LEU A 470 -4.86 19.21 -0.88
N ASP A 471 -4.26 18.06 -0.57
CA ASP A 471 -4.55 17.30 0.65
C ASP A 471 -4.61 18.21 1.89
N THR A 472 -5.70 18.09 2.64
CA THR A 472 -5.96 18.89 3.85
C THR A 472 -5.04 18.57 5.03
N GLY A 473 -4.25 17.50 4.96
CA GLY A 473 -3.18 17.20 5.91
C GLY A 473 -2.02 18.20 5.82
N ILE A 474 -1.88 18.87 4.67
CA ILE A 474 -0.89 19.93 4.45
C ILE A 474 -1.46 21.28 4.92
N ALA A 475 -0.79 21.90 5.86
CA ALA A 475 -1.22 23.20 6.41
C ALA A 475 -0.08 24.22 6.36
N TRP A 476 -0.38 25.41 5.78
CA TRP A 476 0.57 26.51 5.71
C TRP A 476 0.66 27.25 7.04
N ASP A 477 1.86 27.34 7.61
CA ASP A 477 2.15 28.19 8.75
C ASP A 477 2.78 29.51 8.26
N ALA A 478 2.00 30.58 8.37
CA ALA A 478 2.43 31.92 7.92
C ALA A 478 3.57 32.51 8.80
N ALA A 479 3.72 32.08 10.04
CA ALA A 479 4.75 32.57 10.95
C ALA A 479 6.13 31.99 10.59
N THR A 480 6.19 30.69 10.30
CA THR A 480 7.42 29.98 9.91
C THR A 480 7.66 30.01 8.40
N LYS A 481 6.66 30.40 7.60
CA LYS A 481 6.63 30.30 6.13
C LYS A 481 6.94 28.89 5.63
N ARG A 482 6.39 27.90 6.29
CA ARG A 482 6.55 26.48 5.96
C ARG A 482 5.23 25.75 6.10
N ASN A 483 5.09 24.70 5.33
CA ASN A 483 4.00 23.75 5.52
C ASN A 483 4.30 22.79 6.67
N THR A 484 3.24 22.30 7.29
CA THR A 484 3.24 21.14 8.19
C THR A 484 2.43 20.03 7.54
N ASN A 485 2.69 18.78 7.92
CA ASN A 485 1.93 17.63 7.44
C ASN A 485 1.37 16.82 8.62
N ALA A 486 0.05 16.71 8.69
CA ALA A 486 -0.64 15.95 9.73
C ALA A 486 -0.72 14.45 9.42
N ASP A 487 -0.37 14.03 8.20
CA ASP A 487 -0.45 12.65 7.72
C ASP A 487 0.85 12.21 7.02
N PRO A 488 2.03 12.27 7.71
CA PRO A 488 3.31 11.90 7.11
C PRO A 488 3.34 10.41 6.75
N LEU A 489 4.24 10.04 5.85
CA LEU A 489 4.47 8.67 5.39
C LEU A 489 5.65 8.05 6.15
N LEU A 490 5.51 6.80 6.60
CA LEU A 490 6.63 6.01 7.10
C LEU A 490 7.58 5.64 5.95
N ILE A 491 8.86 5.94 6.12
CA ILE A 491 9.90 5.63 5.15
C ILE A 491 10.73 4.44 5.63
N ASN A 492 10.86 3.43 4.77
CA ASN A 492 11.67 2.24 5.04
C ASN A 492 13.15 2.52 4.75
N THR A 493 13.84 3.12 5.73
CA THR A 493 15.28 3.43 5.62
C THR A 493 16.14 2.20 5.90
N ALA A 494 17.41 2.25 5.45
CA ALA A 494 18.40 1.22 5.77
C ALA A 494 18.50 1.02 7.30
N GLY A 495 18.40 -0.24 7.74
CA GLY A 495 18.43 -0.62 9.16
C GLY A 495 17.11 -0.47 9.91
N SER A 496 16.05 0.08 9.29
CA SER A 496 14.78 0.35 9.98
C SER A 496 14.02 -0.91 10.41
N TRP A 497 14.30 -2.07 9.81
CA TRP A 497 13.67 -3.33 10.22
C TRP A 497 13.88 -3.66 11.69
N ALA A 498 15.09 -3.45 12.21
CA ALA A 498 15.42 -3.74 13.61
C ALA A 498 14.63 -2.85 14.58
N LEU A 499 14.17 -1.68 14.14
CA LEU A 499 13.43 -0.69 14.92
C LEU A 499 11.91 -0.95 14.95
N ARG A 500 11.42 -1.85 14.10
CA ARG A 500 9.99 -2.19 13.99
C ARG A 500 9.61 -3.22 15.03
N PRO A 501 8.47 -3.06 15.74
CA PRO A 501 7.98 -4.05 16.68
C PRO A 501 7.29 -5.21 15.98
N ASP A 502 7.18 -6.33 16.69
CA ASP A 502 6.24 -7.40 16.35
C ASP A 502 4.82 -7.01 16.79
N SER A 503 3.80 -7.64 16.18
CA SER A 503 2.40 -7.33 16.44
C SER A 503 1.96 -7.59 17.88
N HIS A 504 2.64 -8.46 18.61
CA HIS A 504 2.31 -8.82 20.01
C HIS A 504 3.55 -9.26 20.78
N SER A 505 3.52 -9.09 22.11
CA SER A 505 4.49 -9.63 23.05
C SER A 505 3.76 -10.21 24.26
N ALA A 506 4.25 -11.33 24.78
CA ALA A 506 3.67 -11.99 25.95
C ALA A 506 3.83 -11.17 27.24
N GLU A 507 4.77 -10.22 27.28
CA GLU A 507 4.99 -9.32 28.42
C GLU A 507 3.87 -8.29 28.59
N LEU A 508 3.13 -8.00 27.51
CA LEU A 508 1.96 -7.11 27.53
C LEU A 508 0.79 -7.82 26.86
N GLU A 509 0.03 -8.56 27.67
CA GLU A 509 -0.83 -9.68 27.27
C GLU A 509 -1.98 -9.32 26.33
N ASN A 510 -2.53 -8.11 26.41
CA ASN A 510 -3.75 -7.72 25.71
C ASN A 510 -3.59 -6.49 24.79
N LEU A 511 -2.34 -6.07 24.50
CA LEU A 511 -2.05 -5.03 23.50
C LEU A 511 -1.48 -5.65 22.23
N PHE A 512 -2.12 -5.37 21.12
CA PHE A 512 -1.74 -5.82 19.78
C PHE A 512 -1.49 -4.62 18.88
N LEU A 513 -0.50 -4.72 18.01
CA LEU A 513 -0.11 -3.64 17.10
C LEU A 513 -0.51 -4.03 15.68
N ALA A 514 -1.17 -3.11 15.00
CA ALA A 514 -1.55 -3.22 13.59
C ALA A 514 -1.25 -1.89 12.90
N GLY A 515 -0.55 -1.93 11.80
CA GLY A 515 -0.12 -0.75 11.05
C GLY A 515 1.09 -1.07 10.20
N ASP A 516 1.41 -0.18 9.30
CA ASP A 516 2.51 -0.32 8.36
C ASP A 516 3.91 -0.27 9.00
N TYR A 517 4.00 0.11 10.28
CA TYR A 517 5.23 0.11 11.08
C TYR A 517 5.53 -1.23 11.76
N VAL A 518 4.58 -2.15 11.80
CA VAL A 518 4.78 -3.50 12.35
C VAL A 518 5.57 -4.35 11.36
N ARG A 519 6.38 -5.29 11.86
CA ARG A 519 7.09 -6.26 11.01
C ARG A 519 6.12 -7.13 10.23
N THR A 520 6.20 -7.06 8.90
CA THR A 520 5.38 -7.83 7.96
C THR A 520 6.22 -8.30 6.77
N GLY A 521 5.69 -9.22 5.98
CA GLY A 521 6.34 -9.66 4.74
C GLY A 521 6.42 -8.54 3.70
N VAL A 522 5.32 -7.77 3.55
CA VAL A 522 5.25 -6.64 2.60
C VAL A 522 6.22 -5.52 2.99
N ASP A 523 6.38 -5.24 4.29
CA ASP A 523 7.37 -4.31 4.83
C ASP A 523 7.46 -2.99 4.05
N LEU A 524 6.33 -2.37 3.81
CA LEU A 524 6.22 -1.08 3.15
C LEU A 524 5.02 -0.32 3.73
N ALA A 525 5.09 1.00 3.75
CA ALA A 525 3.99 1.88 4.15
C ALA A 525 2.86 1.82 3.12
N THR A 526 2.06 0.78 3.19
CA THR A 526 0.97 0.48 2.25
C THR A 526 -0.27 -0.03 2.97
N MET A 527 -1.40 0.05 2.28
CA MET A 527 -2.66 -0.56 2.73
C MET A 527 -2.52 -2.08 2.90
N GLU A 528 -1.72 -2.72 2.04
CA GLU A 528 -1.45 -4.16 2.08
C GLU A 528 -0.64 -4.54 3.32
N GLY A 529 0.47 -3.84 3.61
CA GLY A 529 1.27 -4.05 4.83
C GLY A 529 0.47 -3.80 6.10
N ALA A 530 -0.36 -2.77 6.10
CA ALA A 530 -1.28 -2.47 7.19
C ALA A 530 -2.31 -3.59 7.41
N SER A 531 -2.86 -4.17 6.32
CA SER A 531 -3.79 -5.30 6.39
C SER A 531 -3.11 -6.60 6.85
N GLU A 532 -1.88 -6.87 6.39
CA GLU A 532 -1.08 -8.02 6.85
C GLU A 532 -0.82 -7.94 8.35
N ALA A 533 -0.36 -6.78 8.84
CA ALA A 533 -0.13 -6.54 10.26
C ALA A 533 -1.40 -6.75 11.10
N ALA A 534 -2.54 -6.26 10.61
CA ALA A 534 -3.83 -6.42 11.29
C ALA A 534 -4.26 -7.90 11.38
N ARG A 535 -4.14 -8.68 10.30
CA ARG A 535 -4.44 -10.11 10.31
C ARG A 535 -3.52 -10.89 11.24
N THR A 536 -2.24 -10.51 11.28
CA THR A 536 -1.28 -11.11 12.22
C THR A 536 -1.66 -10.80 13.67
N ALA A 537 -2.04 -9.55 13.97
CA ALA A 537 -2.52 -9.16 15.29
C ALA A 537 -3.79 -9.92 15.69
N VAL A 538 -4.75 -10.06 14.77
CA VAL A 538 -5.99 -10.83 15.01
C VAL A 538 -5.67 -12.30 15.30
N ASN A 539 -4.78 -12.94 14.54
CA ASN A 539 -4.37 -14.33 14.82
C ASN A 539 -3.78 -14.48 16.22
N LYS A 540 -2.99 -13.49 16.68
CA LYS A 540 -2.50 -13.47 18.07
C LYS A 540 -3.61 -13.28 19.11
N ILE A 541 -4.64 -12.47 18.81
CA ILE A 541 -5.82 -12.36 19.68
C ILE A 541 -6.56 -13.70 19.75
N LEU A 542 -6.73 -14.41 18.65
CA LEU A 542 -7.35 -15.73 18.63
C LEU A 542 -6.58 -16.72 19.52
N ASP A 543 -5.25 -16.73 19.41
CA ASP A 543 -4.39 -17.60 20.24
C ASP A 543 -4.55 -17.27 21.74
N VAL A 544 -4.42 -16.00 22.11
CA VAL A 544 -4.46 -15.55 23.52
C VAL A 544 -5.85 -15.70 24.13
N SER A 545 -6.91 -15.49 23.35
CA SER A 545 -8.30 -15.62 23.81
C SER A 545 -8.79 -17.07 23.91
N GLY A 546 -8.01 -18.03 23.43
CA GLY A 546 -8.43 -19.43 23.31
C GLY A 546 -9.59 -19.64 22.33
N SER A 547 -9.76 -18.73 21.36
CA SER A 547 -10.80 -18.84 20.34
C SER A 547 -10.55 -20.05 19.44
N THR A 548 -11.61 -20.79 19.13
CA THR A 548 -11.58 -21.93 18.18
C THR A 548 -11.85 -21.48 16.74
N ALA A 549 -12.08 -20.19 16.51
CA ALA A 549 -12.27 -19.65 15.16
C ALA A 549 -10.99 -19.81 14.31
N PRO A 550 -11.11 -20.06 13.00
CA PRO A 550 -9.95 -20.24 12.15
C PRO A 550 -9.11 -18.95 12.06
N HIS A 551 -7.80 -19.09 12.00
CA HIS A 551 -6.89 -17.99 11.78
C HIS A 551 -7.21 -17.24 10.47
N CYS A 552 -6.92 -15.94 10.47
CA CYS A 552 -6.92 -15.13 9.27
C CYS A 552 -5.82 -15.63 8.34
N LYS A 553 -6.11 -15.65 7.06
CA LYS A 553 -5.13 -16.01 6.05
C LYS A 553 -4.11 -14.88 5.88
N VAL A 554 -2.84 -15.19 6.12
CA VAL A 554 -1.71 -14.31 5.84
C VAL A 554 -0.98 -14.86 4.62
N TYR A 555 -0.80 -14.02 3.61
CA TYR A 555 -0.22 -14.41 2.33
C TYR A 555 1.26 -14.05 2.30
N PRO A 556 2.17 -15.02 2.13
CA PRO A 556 3.58 -14.69 1.94
C PRO A 556 3.78 -14.00 0.59
N LEU A 557 4.80 -13.14 0.53
CA LEU A 557 5.29 -12.64 -0.75
C LEU A 557 5.80 -13.79 -1.62
N TYR A 558 5.60 -13.66 -2.92
CA TYR A 558 6.14 -14.62 -3.88
C TYR A 558 7.67 -14.64 -3.85
N ARG A 559 8.22 -15.83 -3.98
CA ARG A 559 9.65 -16.06 -4.21
C ARG A 559 9.82 -17.11 -5.28
N ALA A 560 10.64 -16.82 -6.27
CA ALA A 560 10.91 -17.75 -7.38
C ALA A 560 11.46 -19.06 -6.84
N VAL A 561 10.72 -20.16 -7.05
CA VAL A 561 11.11 -21.50 -6.54
C VAL A 561 12.38 -22.01 -7.22
N GLU A 562 12.65 -21.56 -8.44
CA GLU A 562 13.83 -21.87 -9.24
C GLU A 562 15.12 -21.38 -8.56
N LEU A 563 15.03 -20.34 -7.75
CA LEU A 563 16.17 -19.78 -7.02
C LEU A 563 16.34 -20.37 -5.61
N GLU A 564 15.44 -21.25 -5.17
CA GLU A 564 15.54 -21.86 -3.84
C GLU A 564 16.84 -22.62 -3.59
N PRO A 565 17.38 -23.43 -4.52
CA PRO A 565 18.68 -24.08 -4.31
C PRO A 565 19.81 -23.11 -4.02
N PHE A 566 19.81 -21.95 -4.68
CA PHE A 566 20.82 -20.91 -4.47
C PHE A 566 20.64 -20.20 -3.13
N ARG A 567 19.39 -19.97 -2.66
CA ARG A 567 19.13 -19.45 -1.31
C ARG A 567 19.64 -20.40 -0.22
N GLN A 568 19.45 -21.70 -0.41
CA GLN A 568 19.98 -22.71 0.53
C GLN A 568 21.52 -22.70 0.56
N MET A 569 22.17 -22.57 -0.59
CA MET A 569 23.64 -22.42 -0.67
C MET A 569 24.10 -21.13 0.00
N ASP A 570 23.32 -20.04 -0.14
CA ASP A 570 23.65 -18.74 0.43
C ASP A 570 23.59 -18.70 1.97
N ILE A 571 22.82 -19.57 2.60
CA ILE A 571 22.80 -19.73 4.08
C ILE A 571 24.22 -20.05 4.58
N ALA A 572 24.87 -21.05 4.00
CA ALA A 572 26.22 -21.46 4.40
C ALA A 572 27.25 -20.38 4.05
N ARG A 573 27.13 -19.77 2.87
CA ARG A 573 28.04 -18.68 2.44
C ARG A 573 27.95 -17.47 3.36
N TYR A 574 26.73 -17.03 3.70
CA TYR A 574 26.52 -15.90 4.59
C TYR A 574 27.06 -16.18 6.00
N ALA A 575 26.78 -17.37 6.55
CA ALA A 575 27.31 -17.79 7.84
C ALA A 575 28.86 -17.81 7.88
N ALA A 576 29.51 -18.10 6.73
CA ALA A 576 30.97 -18.06 6.57
C ALA A 576 31.51 -16.66 6.22
N GLY A 577 30.69 -15.60 6.23
CA GLY A 577 31.11 -14.25 5.85
C GLY A 577 31.45 -14.07 4.37
N GLN A 578 31.03 -15.01 3.52
CA GLN A 578 31.28 -14.97 2.07
C GLN A 578 30.19 -14.17 1.33
N PRO A 579 30.52 -13.53 0.18
CA PRO A 579 29.51 -12.88 -0.67
C PRO A 579 28.51 -13.90 -1.21
N ASN A 580 27.35 -13.41 -1.68
CA ASN A 580 26.40 -14.25 -2.43
C ASN A 580 27.10 -14.87 -3.66
N LEU A 581 26.64 -16.03 -4.12
CA LEU A 581 27.27 -16.76 -5.23
C LEU A 581 27.39 -15.91 -6.52
N PHE A 582 26.39 -15.06 -6.78
CA PHE A 582 26.32 -14.21 -7.97
C PHE A 582 26.87 -12.80 -7.72
N ASP A 583 27.30 -12.47 -6.50
CA ASP A 583 27.88 -11.18 -6.14
C ASP A 583 29.40 -11.16 -6.40
N ALA A 584 29.80 -11.56 -7.58
CA ALA A 584 31.17 -11.44 -8.07
C ALA A 584 31.36 -10.07 -8.76
N PRO A 585 32.54 -9.48 -8.73
CA PRO A 585 32.86 -8.30 -9.53
C PRO A 585 32.60 -8.63 -11.02
N LEU A 586 31.69 -7.92 -11.67
CA LEU A 586 31.48 -7.95 -13.11
C LEU A 586 32.44 -6.98 -13.78
#